data_17f41cbcadb99a0647df656ce546df54
#
_entry.id   17f41cbcadb99a0647df656ce546df54
#
_cell.length_a   1.000
_cell.length_b   1.000
_cell.length_c   1.000
_cell.angle_alpha   90.00
_cell.angle_beta   90.00
_cell.angle_gamma   90.00
#
_symmetry.space_group_name_H-M   'P 1'
#
loop_
_entity.id
_entity.type
_entity.pdbx_description
1 polymer ?
#
loop_
_entity_poly.entity_id
_entity_poly.type
_entity_poly.pdbx_seq_one_letter_code
_entity_poly.pdbx_strand_id
1 'polypeptide(L)'
;MDSSGTSSLPDSQLDRFMISFSLSDLNEKDKILMLKNTSKLNGASSKAVDWETIKQKKDQLTIKDEIYKYVVEIEQVIQTLDQKIYISARCLKQILDLAKGWAIIHEKDYVTHQDIKETLPYILRHRIKFLNQEDKMSFINEEILQKIKITNG
;
A
#
# COMPACT_ATOMS: atom_id res chain seq x y z
N MET A 1 -13.60 -16.15 19.95
CA MET A 1 -13.89 -16.76 18.63
C MET A 1 -12.64 -17.52 18.23
N ASP A 2 -12.71 -18.83 18.27
CA ASP A 2 -11.58 -19.70 17.93
C ASP A 2 -11.25 -19.57 16.44
N SER A 3 -10.06 -19.06 16.15
CA SER A 3 -9.48 -19.00 14.80
C SER A 3 -8.83 -20.33 14.38
N SER A 4 -9.37 -21.43 14.85
CA SER A 4 -8.86 -22.77 14.62
C SER A 4 -9.19 -23.33 13.23
N GLY A 5 -8.79 -22.63 12.19
CA GLY A 5 -9.02 -23.10 10.81
C GLY A 5 -8.31 -22.32 9.71
N THR A 6 -7.67 -21.20 10.04
CA THR A 6 -6.95 -20.39 9.04
C THR A 6 -5.46 -20.40 9.35
N SER A 7 -4.70 -21.24 8.63
CA SER A 7 -3.25 -21.11 8.61
C SER A 7 -2.84 -19.79 7.94
N SER A 8 -1.90 -19.07 8.54
CA SER A 8 -1.35 -17.86 7.93
C SER A 8 -0.71 -18.20 6.58
N LEU A 9 -0.94 -17.38 5.58
CA LEU A 9 -0.32 -17.54 4.25
C LEU A 9 1.21 -17.48 4.38
N PRO A 10 1.95 -18.35 3.67
CA PRO A 10 3.40 -18.28 3.57
C PRO A 10 3.87 -16.94 2.98
N ASP A 11 5.08 -16.49 3.34
CA ASP A 11 5.64 -15.22 2.86
C ASP A 11 5.70 -15.12 1.33
N SER A 12 6.02 -16.23 0.66
CA SER A 12 6.06 -16.30 -0.80
C SER A 12 4.69 -16.09 -1.46
N GLN A 13 3.60 -16.40 -0.78
CA GLN A 13 2.25 -16.11 -1.24
C GLN A 13 1.84 -14.68 -0.90
N LEU A 14 2.15 -14.22 0.31
CA LEU A 14 1.89 -12.83 0.72
C LEU A 14 2.60 -11.82 -0.18
N ASP A 15 3.80 -12.14 -0.65
CA ASP A 15 4.58 -11.28 -1.55
C ASP A 15 3.90 -11.04 -2.92
N ARG A 16 2.92 -11.85 -3.29
CA ARG A 16 2.14 -11.67 -4.53
C ARG A 16 1.06 -10.61 -4.40
N PHE A 17 0.66 -10.27 -3.19
CA PHE A 17 -0.31 -9.20 -2.95
C PHE A 17 0.40 -7.84 -2.90
N MET A 18 -0.08 -6.90 -3.71
CA MET A 18 0.50 -5.56 -3.75
C MET A 18 0.13 -4.76 -2.52
N ILE A 19 -1.14 -4.76 -2.16
CA ILE A 19 -1.69 -3.94 -1.08
C ILE A 19 -2.51 -4.77 -0.10
N SER A 20 -2.56 -4.30 1.14
CA SER A 20 -3.50 -4.79 2.14
C SER A 20 -4.09 -3.62 2.92
N PHE A 21 -5.34 -3.78 3.32
CA PHE A 21 -6.03 -2.83 4.18
C PHE A 21 -6.96 -3.60 5.12
N SER A 22 -7.30 -3.00 6.24
CA SER A 22 -8.30 -3.53 7.17
C SER A 22 -9.59 -2.77 6.99
N LEU A 23 -10.69 -3.51 6.93
CA LEU A 23 -12.01 -2.92 7.03
C LEU A 23 -12.34 -2.76 8.52
N SER A 24 -12.78 -1.57 8.91
CA SER A 24 -13.35 -1.36 10.24
C SER A 24 -14.75 -1.98 10.31
N ASP A 25 -15.16 -2.36 11.51
CA ASP A 25 -16.55 -2.75 11.71
C ASP A 25 -17.48 -1.59 11.36
N LEU A 26 -18.63 -1.94 10.78
CA LEU A 26 -19.67 -0.97 10.48
C LEU A 26 -20.18 -0.33 11.77
N ASN A 27 -20.25 0.98 11.81
CA ASN A 27 -20.96 1.67 12.90
C ASN A 27 -22.47 1.39 12.82
N GLU A 28 -23.21 1.75 13.86
CA GLU A 28 -24.64 1.48 13.95
C GLU A 28 -25.44 2.07 12.78
N LYS A 29 -25.11 3.30 12.37
CA LYS A 29 -25.77 3.99 11.26
C LYS A 29 -25.57 3.26 9.94
N ASP A 30 -24.35 2.82 9.68
CA ASP A 30 -24.01 2.08 8.46
C ASP A 30 -24.66 0.69 8.44
N LYS A 31 -24.75 0.01 9.61
CA LYS A 31 -25.49 -1.25 9.75
C LYS A 31 -26.95 -1.08 9.41
N ILE A 32 -27.60 -0.03 9.95
CA ILE A 32 -28.99 0.29 9.64
C ILE A 32 -29.17 0.61 8.15
N LEU A 33 -28.26 1.40 7.57
CA LEU A 33 -28.31 1.73 6.15
C LEU A 33 -28.16 0.49 5.26
N MET A 34 -27.24 -0.39 5.60
CA MET A 34 -27.03 -1.68 4.92
C MET A 34 -28.30 -2.51 4.95
N LEU A 35 -28.94 -2.65 6.12
CA LEU A 35 -30.18 -3.42 6.27
C LEU A 35 -31.35 -2.81 5.47
N LYS A 36 -31.44 -1.49 5.39
CA LYS A 36 -32.49 -0.80 4.60
C LYS A 36 -32.25 -0.91 3.10
N ASN A 37 -31.02 -1.02 2.63
CA ASN A 37 -30.65 -0.97 1.22
C ASN A 37 -30.48 -2.36 0.57
N THR A 38 -30.79 -3.46 1.27
CA THR A 38 -30.62 -4.83 0.76
C THR A 38 -31.40 -5.10 -0.54
N SER A 39 -32.41 -4.28 -0.89
CA SER A 39 -33.20 -4.41 -2.12
C SER A 39 -32.79 -3.43 -3.24
N LYS A 40 -31.87 -2.47 -3.00
CA LYS A 40 -31.53 -1.41 -3.96
C LYS A 40 -30.11 -1.49 -4.53
N LEU A 41 -29.45 -2.64 -4.45
CA LEU A 41 -28.15 -2.86 -5.11
C LEU A 41 -28.25 -2.97 -6.66
N ASN A 42 -29.39 -2.58 -7.22
CA ASN A 42 -29.55 -2.51 -8.67
C ASN A 42 -28.93 -1.22 -9.20
N GLY A 43 -27.67 -1.35 -9.67
CA GLY A 43 -27.14 -0.47 -10.68
C GLY A 43 -26.82 0.95 -10.22
N ALA A 44 -25.87 1.11 -9.29
CA ALA A 44 -25.06 2.31 -9.37
C ALA A 44 -24.32 2.23 -10.71
N SER A 45 -24.75 3.00 -11.69
CA SER A 45 -24.04 3.21 -12.94
C SER A 45 -22.70 3.87 -12.59
N SER A 46 -21.68 3.07 -12.29
CA SER A 46 -20.33 3.56 -12.21
C SER A 46 -19.95 3.98 -13.63
N LYS A 47 -19.50 5.21 -13.82
CA LYS A 47 -18.83 5.61 -15.06
C LYS A 47 -17.73 4.58 -15.30
N ALA A 48 -17.75 3.95 -16.46
CA ALA A 48 -16.69 3.01 -16.82
C ALA A 48 -15.34 3.71 -16.71
N VAL A 49 -14.43 3.08 -16.00
CA VAL A 49 -13.06 3.59 -15.88
C VAL A 49 -12.38 3.37 -17.24
N ASP A 50 -11.89 4.44 -17.84
CA ASP A 50 -11.10 4.34 -19.07
C ASP A 50 -9.69 3.86 -18.74
N TRP A 51 -9.50 2.55 -18.78
CA TRP A 51 -8.23 1.88 -18.51
C TRP A 51 -7.13 2.25 -19.49
N GLU A 52 -7.45 2.54 -20.75
CA GLU A 52 -6.45 2.95 -21.72
C GLU A 52 -5.88 4.33 -21.40
N THR A 53 -6.71 5.28 -21.02
CA THR A 53 -6.27 6.58 -20.53
C THR A 53 -5.40 6.47 -19.29
N ILE A 54 -5.76 5.61 -18.32
CA ILE A 54 -4.93 5.40 -17.12
C ILE A 54 -3.58 4.78 -17.47
N LYS A 55 -3.57 3.80 -18.37
CA LYS A 55 -2.34 3.15 -18.83
C LYS A 55 -1.41 4.13 -19.54
N GLN A 56 -1.93 4.94 -20.46
CA GLN A 56 -1.17 5.98 -21.13
C GLN A 56 -0.57 6.98 -20.15
N LYS A 57 -1.35 7.46 -19.16
CA LYS A 57 -0.84 8.33 -18.10
C LYS A 57 0.28 7.65 -17.30
N LYS A 58 0.13 6.36 -16.97
CA LYS A 58 1.15 5.60 -16.25
C LYS A 58 2.46 5.52 -17.04
N ASP A 59 2.39 5.35 -18.35
CA ASP A 59 3.56 5.23 -19.22
C ASP A 59 4.26 6.59 -19.46
N GLN A 60 3.51 7.69 -19.41
CA GLN A 60 4.02 9.06 -19.52
C GLN A 60 4.59 9.63 -18.22
N LEU A 61 4.26 9.01 -17.07
CA LEU A 61 4.62 9.50 -15.77
C LEU A 61 6.14 9.41 -15.55
N THR A 62 6.75 10.52 -15.19
CA THR A 62 8.21 10.59 -14.99
C THR A 62 8.59 10.11 -13.58
N ILE A 63 9.62 9.27 -13.52
CA ILE A 63 10.30 8.89 -12.27
C ILE A 63 11.74 9.35 -12.36
N LYS A 64 12.15 10.22 -11.45
CA LYS A 64 13.54 10.68 -11.34
C LYS A 64 14.39 9.63 -10.63
N ASP A 65 15.69 9.63 -10.90
CA ASP A 65 16.66 8.70 -10.31
C ASP A 65 16.68 8.73 -8.78
N GLU A 66 16.40 9.88 -8.19
CA GLU A 66 16.29 10.05 -6.74
C GLU A 66 15.18 9.16 -6.11
N ILE A 67 14.09 8.93 -6.84
CA ILE A 67 12.99 8.09 -6.38
C ILE A 67 13.39 6.61 -6.37
N TYR A 68 14.14 6.15 -7.39
CA TYR A 68 14.67 4.79 -7.39
C TYR A 68 15.65 4.58 -6.22
N LYS A 69 16.54 5.55 -5.98
CA LYS A 69 17.46 5.51 -4.83
C LYS A 69 16.70 5.45 -3.51
N TYR A 70 15.64 6.26 -3.37
CA TYR A 70 14.81 6.27 -2.18
C TYR A 70 14.15 4.91 -1.90
N VAL A 71 13.67 4.21 -2.92
CA VAL A 71 13.11 2.87 -2.77
C VAL A 71 14.17 1.85 -2.33
N VAL A 72 15.39 1.96 -2.84
CA VAL A 72 16.52 1.12 -2.39
C VAL A 72 16.91 1.44 -0.95
N GLU A 73 16.90 2.71 -0.54
CA GLU A 73 17.15 3.11 0.85
C GLU A 73 16.10 2.55 1.80
N ILE A 74 14.83 2.50 1.41
CA ILE A 74 13.77 1.84 2.19
C ILE A 74 14.15 0.37 2.45
N GLU A 75 14.56 -0.37 1.42
CA GLU A 75 15.00 -1.75 1.57
C GLU A 75 16.19 -1.86 2.54
N GLN A 76 17.20 -1.02 2.37
CA GLN A 76 18.39 -1.00 3.22
C GLN A 76 18.04 -0.72 4.69
N VAL A 77 17.17 0.26 4.96
CA VAL A 77 16.70 0.54 6.31
C VAL A 77 16.00 -0.68 6.90
N ILE A 78 15.10 -1.31 6.13
CA ILE A 78 14.40 -2.52 6.59
C ILE A 78 15.38 -3.66 6.92
N GLN A 79 16.45 -3.81 6.15
CA GLN A 79 17.48 -4.82 6.41
C GLN A 79 18.28 -4.56 7.70
N THR A 80 18.33 -3.32 8.19
CA THR A 80 19.02 -2.96 9.45
C THR A 80 18.15 -3.19 10.69
N LEU A 81 16.86 -3.49 10.52
CA LEU A 81 15.95 -3.74 11.63
C LEU A 81 16.23 -5.11 12.27
N ASP A 82 16.11 -5.19 13.59
CA ASP A 82 16.21 -6.47 14.32
C ASP A 82 15.09 -7.45 13.93
N GLN A 83 13.94 -6.91 13.56
CA GLN A 83 12.77 -7.68 13.11
C GLN A 83 12.87 -7.99 11.62
N LYS A 84 12.65 -9.25 11.28
CA LYS A 84 12.69 -9.69 9.89
C LYS A 84 11.39 -9.32 9.15
N ILE A 85 11.52 -8.39 8.19
CA ILE A 85 10.49 -8.07 7.21
C ILE A 85 11.00 -8.55 5.85
N TYR A 86 10.24 -9.43 5.21
CA TYR A 86 10.62 -9.94 3.89
C TYR A 86 10.29 -8.93 2.79
N ILE A 87 11.34 -8.47 2.11
CA ILE A 87 11.25 -7.57 0.94
C ILE A 87 11.90 -8.29 -0.25
N SER A 88 11.13 -8.52 -1.29
CA SER A 88 11.61 -9.09 -2.55
C SER A 88 11.80 -8.01 -3.61
N ALA A 89 12.54 -8.32 -4.69
CA ALA A 89 12.61 -7.45 -5.86
C ALA A 89 11.21 -7.13 -6.45
N ARG A 90 10.24 -8.06 -6.31
CA ARG A 90 8.84 -7.81 -6.66
C ARG A 90 8.24 -6.72 -5.79
N CYS A 91 8.50 -6.74 -4.49
CA CYS A 91 8.03 -5.73 -3.56
C CYS A 91 8.55 -4.34 -3.93
N LEU A 92 9.83 -4.19 -4.29
CA LEU A 92 10.39 -2.92 -4.75
C LEU A 92 9.66 -2.39 -6.00
N LYS A 93 9.34 -3.26 -6.95
CA LYS A 93 8.52 -2.91 -8.11
C LYS A 93 7.10 -2.48 -7.71
N GLN A 94 6.48 -3.19 -6.77
CA GLN A 94 5.14 -2.86 -6.27
C GLN A 94 5.11 -1.49 -5.60
N ILE A 95 6.17 -1.10 -4.86
CA ILE A 95 6.28 0.24 -4.26
C ILE A 95 6.23 1.32 -5.35
N LEU A 96 7.01 1.18 -6.42
CA LEU A 96 7.01 2.13 -7.53
C LEU A 96 5.67 2.13 -8.29
N ASP A 97 5.11 0.96 -8.56
CA ASP A 97 3.85 0.85 -9.30
C ASP A 97 2.67 1.45 -8.52
N LEU A 98 2.63 1.27 -7.21
CA LEU A 98 1.59 1.87 -6.38
C LEU A 98 1.76 3.39 -6.27
N ALA A 99 2.99 3.87 -6.12
CA ALA A 99 3.29 5.30 -6.09
C ALA A 99 2.93 5.99 -7.42
N LYS A 100 3.15 5.33 -8.58
CA LYS A 100 2.65 5.80 -9.88
C LYS A 100 1.13 5.92 -9.90
N GLY A 101 0.43 4.88 -9.45
CA GLY A 101 -1.04 4.91 -9.36
C GLY A 101 -1.53 6.05 -8.47
N TRP A 102 -0.84 6.27 -7.34
CA TRP A 102 -1.15 7.35 -6.41
C TRP A 102 -0.95 8.73 -7.04
N ALA A 103 0.17 8.94 -7.73
CA ALA A 103 0.45 10.18 -8.46
C ALA A 103 -0.62 10.47 -9.53
N ILE A 104 -1.07 9.45 -10.29
CA ILE A 104 -2.14 9.60 -11.31
C ILE A 104 -3.47 10.01 -10.67
N ILE A 105 -3.84 9.41 -9.54
CA ILE A 105 -5.08 9.76 -8.81
C ILE A 105 -5.05 11.21 -8.34
N HIS A 106 -3.85 11.73 -8.00
CA HIS A 106 -3.62 13.11 -7.61
C HIS A 106 -3.24 14.04 -8.76
N GLU A 107 -3.48 13.62 -10.01
CA GLU A 107 -3.28 14.40 -11.23
C GLU A 107 -1.84 14.95 -11.39
N LYS A 108 -0.84 14.19 -10.93
CA LYS A 108 0.59 14.54 -11.03
C LYS A 108 1.21 13.92 -12.30
N ASP A 109 2.23 14.59 -12.83
CA ASP A 109 3.00 14.13 -13.98
C ASP A 109 4.30 13.41 -13.59
N TYR A 110 4.61 13.35 -12.29
CA TYR A 110 5.81 12.71 -11.76
C TYR A 110 5.56 12.11 -10.37
N VAL A 111 6.36 11.11 -10.01
CA VAL A 111 6.33 10.48 -8.69
C VAL A 111 7.22 11.26 -7.72
N THR A 112 6.75 11.47 -6.49
CA THR A 112 7.47 12.13 -5.41
C THR A 112 7.78 11.15 -4.26
N HIS A 113 8.71 11.52 -3.39
CA HIS A 113 8.95 10.81 -2.12
C HIS A 113 7.68 10.72 -1.26
N GLN A 114 6.83 11.75 -1.31
CA GLN A 114 5.59 11.77 -0.56
C GLN A 114 4.61 10.69 -1.05
N ASP A 115 4.53 10.46 -2.37
CA ASP A 115 3.67 9.41 -2.94
C ASP A 115 4.09 8.03 -2.44
N ILE A 116 5.41 7.79 -2.32
CA ILE A 116 5.92 6.55 -1.74
C ILE A 116 5.59 6.46 -0.25
N LYS A 117 5.80 7.53 0.53
CA LYS A 117 5.50 7.55 1.97
C LYS A 117 4.04 7.23 2.26
N GLU A 118 3.12 7.79 1.49
CA GLU A 118 1.68 7.58 1.65
C GLU A 118 1.23 6.17 1.27
N THR A 119 1.89 5.57 0.28
CA THR A 119 1.52 4.24 -0.23
C THR A 119 2.24 3.08 0.45
N LEU A 120 3.42 3.31 1.01
CA LEU A 120 4.26 2.29 1.62
C LEU A 120 3.55 1.47 2.71
N PRO A 121 2.74 2.06 3.61
CA PRO A 121 2.01 1.31 4.61
C PRO A 121 1.10 0.24 4.05
N TYR A 122 0.45 0.47 2.93
CA TYR A 122 -0.43 -0.51 2.30
C TYR A 122 0.34 -1.72 1.75
N ILE A 123 1.60 -1.53 1.37
CA ILE A 123 2.48 -2.59 0.87
C ILE A 123 3.14 -3.37 2.01
N LEU A 124 3.58 -2.67 3.07
CA LEU A 124 4.32 -3.32 4.16
C LEU A 124 3.42 -3.97 5.21
N ARG A 125 2.19 -3.51 5.38
CA ARG A 125 1.31 -3.92 6.47
C ARG A 125 1.13 -5.44 6.60
N HIS A 126 0.98 -6.16 5.49
CA HIS A 126 0.82 -7.62 5.53
C HIS A 126 2.15 -8.38 5.63
N ARG A 127 3.28 -7.70 5.43
CA ARG A 127 4.63 -8.26 5.58
C ARG A 127 5.16 -8.14 7.01
N ILE A 128 4.60 -7.22 7.81
CA ILE A 128 4.92 -7.05 9.23
C ILE A 128 4.04 -8.00 10.04
N LYS A 129 4.61 -9.09 10.56
CA LYS A 129 3.86 -10.15 11.25
C LYS A 129 3.98 -10.09 12.78
N PHE A 130 4.95 -9.38 13.29
CA PHE A 130 5.29 -9.33 14.72
C PHE A 130 4.55 -8.22 15.50
N LEU A 131 3.72 -7.43 14.83
CA LEU A 131 2.95 -6.33 15.42
C LEU A 131 1.45 -6.50 15.20
N ASN A 132 0.66 -5.96 16.13
CA ASN A 132 -0.78 -5.77 15.96
C ASN A 132 -1.08 -4.76 14.86
N GLN A 133 -2.30 -4.77 14.33
CA GLN A 133 -2.66 -3.91 13.19
C GLN A 133 -2.53 -2.41 13.49
N GLU A 134 -2.80 -2.01 14.74
CA GLU A 134 -2.73 -0.62 15.20
C GLU A 134 -1.29 -0.11 15.26
N ASP A 135 -0.34 -0.97 15.64
CA ASP A 135 1.06 -0.59 15.84
C ASP A 135 1.85 -0.53 14.53
N LYS A 136 1.36 -1.18 13.46
CA LYS A 136 2.08 -1.26 12.18
C LYS A 136 2.30 0.10 11.53
N MET A 137 1.35 1.02 11.63
CA MET A 137 1.46 2.35 11.03
C MET A 137 2.52 3.18 11.75
N SER A 138 2.51 3.22 13.08
CA SER A 138 3.56 3.88 13.88
C SER A 138 4.93 3.30 13.55
N PHE A 139 5.05 1.98 13.54
CA PHE A 139 6.30 1.30 13.21
C PHE A 139 6.83 1.69 11.82
N ILE A 140 5.99 1.69 10.78
CA ILE A 140 6.43 2.08 9.43
C ILE A 140 6.90 3.53 9.41
N ASN A 141 6.18 4.43 10.09
CA ASN A 141 6.53 5.84 10.11
C ASN A 141 7.80 6.10 10.90
N GLU A 142 7.94 5.54 12.09
CA GLU A 142 9.01 5.86 13.04
C GLU A 142 10.27 5.05 12.78
N GLU A 143 10.14 3.75 12.50
CA GLU A 143 11.27 2.85 12.37
C GLU A 143 11.79 2.73 10.92
N ILE A 144 10.96 3.04 9.93
CA ILE A 144 11.37 2.96 8.52
C ILE A 144 11.50 4.35 7.92
N LEU A 145 10.39 5.10 7.81
CA LEU A 145 10.38 6.35 7.05
C LEU A 145 11.20 7.47 7.68
N GLN A 146 11.28 7.57 9.02
CA GLN A 146 12.12 8.58 9.69
C GLN A 146 13.62 8.26 9.61
N LYS A 147 13.99 6.99 9.44
CA LYS A 147 15.40 6.60 9.33
C LYS A 147 15.98 6.80 7.95
N ILE A 148 15.14 7.03 6.94
CA ILE A 148 15.60 7.31 5.59
C ILE A 148 16.14 8.72 5.56
N LYS A 149 17.45 8.84 5.37
CA LYS A 149 18.12 10.11 5.16
C LYS A 149 17.78 10.58 3.76
N ILE A 150 16.89 11.57 3.64
CA ILE A 150 16.71 12.27 2.37
C ILE A 150 18.05 12.94 2.09
N THR A 151 18.86 12.33 1.27
CA THR A 151 20.04 12.97 0.70
C THR A 151 19.48 14.03 -0.27
N ASN A 152 19.34 15.27 0.22
CA ASN A 152 19.14 16.42 -0.63
C ASN A 152 20.36 16.51 -1.54
N GLY A 153 20.20 16.06 -2.79
CA GLY A 153 21.15 16.27 -3.87
C GLY A 153 20.80 17.53 -4.62
#